data_a2b5bc344cd335184e04a3ef0fbd1e38
#
_entry.id   a2b5bc344cd335184e04a3ef0fbd1e38
#
_cell.length_a   1.000
_cell.length_b   1.000
_cell.length_c   1.000
_cell.angle_alpha   90.00
_cell.angle_beta   90.00
_cell.angle_gamma   90.00
#
_symmetry.space_group_name_H-M   'P 1'
#
loop_
_entity.id
_entity.type
_entity.pdbx_description
1 polymer ?
#
loop_
_entity_poly.entity_id
_entity_poly.type
_entity_poly.pdbx_seq_one_letter_code
_entity_poly.pdbx_strand_id
1 'polypeptide(L)'
;MHHFFVSKEEIGEEKILLRGENFHHLHKVLRGQIGEKILISDGEGVDYQCEIQSFSEEEAVLSICFREEPHELPAKIILLQALPKGDKMEWIIQKAVELGISALIPLESKNTVMKLKEKKEEKKISRWQSIMDSAAKQSKRSILPKMENGMGWKEAFSYVKDCDFKLLPYENERGVIPTREILAKMEAAVKGKKNCSIALCIGPEGGFTKEEVEAAMAEGFLPISLGKRILRTETAAITALSLIMMQLEYAITE
;
A
#
# COMPACT_ATOMS: atom_id res chain seq x y z
N MET A 1 -2.36 18.74 -11.52
CA MET A 1 -2.74 19.25 -10.20
C MET A 1 -1.79 18.62 -9.18
N HIS A 2 -1.10 19.44 -8.39
CA HIS A 2 -0.17 18.98 -7.37
C HIS A 2 -0.91 18.40 -6.19
N HIS A 3 -0.29 17.42 -5.49
CA HIS A 3 -0.89 16.71 -4.37
C HIS A 3 0.04 16.74 -3.15
N PHE A 4 -0.52 17.09 -1.98
CA PHE A 4 0.19 17.14 -0.71
C PHE A 4 -0.59 16.45 0.39
N PHE A 5 0.13 15.83 1.32
CA PHE A 5 -0.42 15.35 2.57
C PHE A 5 -0.15 16.36 3.68
N VAL A 6 -1.16 16.63 4.49
CA VAL A 6 -1.06 17.54 5.63
C VAL A 6 -1.59 16.86 6.90
N SER A 7 -1.16 17.37 8.05
CA SER A 7 -1.70 16.92 9.33
C SER A 7 -3.11 17.51 9.55
N LYS A 8 -3.93 16.84 10.37
CA LYS A 8 -5.28 17.34 10.71
C LYS A 8 -5.26 18.72 11.37
N GLU A 9 -4.17 19.06 12.06
CA GLU A 9 -3.98 20.34 12.72
C GLU A 9 -3.84 21.51 11.73
N GLU A 10 -3.43 21.21 10.49
CA GLU A 10 -3.33 22.21 9.42
C GLU A 10 -4.65 22.42 8.68
N ILE A 11 -5.67 21.56 8.94
CA ILE A 11 -6.97 21.59 8.27
C ILE A 11 -8.00 22.30 9.15
N GLY A 12 -8.43 23.48 8.73
CA GLY A 12 -9.55 24.20 9.32
C GLY A 12 -10.89 23.93 8.62
N GLU A 13 -11.93 24.63 8.98
CA GLU A 13 -13.27 24.45 8.39
C GLU A 13 -13.33 24.90 6.92
N GLU A 14 -12.72 26.03 6.58
CA GLU A 14 -12.76 26.64 5.24
C GLU A 14 -11.37 26.75 4.61
N LYS A 15 -10.30 26.59 5.38
CA LYS A 15 -8.93 26.85 4.95
C LYS A 15 -7.97 25.79 5.46
N ILE A 16 -6.94 25.55 4.68
CA ILE A 16 -5.80 24.71 5.05
C ILE A 16 -4.52 25.55 5.03
N LEU A 17 -3.68 25.35 6.05
CA LEU A 17 -2.39 26.05 6.17
C LEU A 17 -1.28 25.09 5.77
N LEU A 18 -0.69 25.31 4.60
CA LEU A 18 0.41 24.48 4.11
C LEU A 18 1.74 25.04 4.61
N ARG A 19 2.45 24.28 5.45
CA ARG A 19 3.66 24.71 6.17
C ARG A 19 4.87 23.80 5.89
N GLY A 20 6.03 24.19 6.42
CA GLY A 20 7.25 23.38 6.44
C GLY A 20 7.71 22.93 5.04
N GLU A 21 8.05 21.64 4.92
CA GLU A 21 8.55 21.08 3.66
C GLU A 21 7.54 21.17 2.51
N ASN A 22 6.26 20.99 2.80
CA ASN A 22 5.20 21.11 1.80
C ASN A 22 5.09 22.55 1.25
N PHE A 23 5.16 23.54 2.13
CA PHE A 23 5.20 24.96 1.72
C PHE A 23 6.44 25.24 0.87
N HIS A 24 7.63 24.82 1.35
CA HIS A 24 8.86 25.01 0.59
C HIS A 24 8.77 24.35 -0.80
N HIS A 25 8.23 23.13 -0.88
CA HIS A 25 8.05 22.44 -2.14
C HIS A 25 7.09 23.18 -3.08
N LEU A 26 5.91 23.60 -2.58
CA LEU A 26 4.93 24.34 -3.36
C LEU A 26 5.50 25.69 -3.84
N HIS A 27 6.10 26.47 -2.95
CA HIS A 27 6.53 27.84 -3.23
C HIS A 27 7.84 27.91 -4.02
N LYS A 28 8.87 27.14 -3.64
CA LYS A 28 10.24 27.22 -4.22
C LYS A 28 10.46 26.25 -5.38
N VAL A 29 9.94 25.04 -5.30
CA VAL A 29 10.19 24.01 -6.32
C VAL A 29 9.14 24.08 -7.43
N LEU A 30 7.86 24.03 -7.07
CA LEU A 30 6.75 24.04 -8.02
C LEU A 30 6.38 25.44 -8.49
N ARG A 31 6.77 26.49 -7.76
CA ARG A 31 6.46 27.90 -8.06
C ARG A 31 4.96 28.15 -8.22
N GLY A 32 4.17 27.57 -7.31
CA GLY A 32 2.72 27.67 -7.30
C GLY A 32 2.25 29.13 -7.33
N GLN A 33 1.14 29.38 -7.99
CA GLN A 33 0.57 30.71 -8.16
C GLN A 33 -0.77 30.85 -7.43
N ILE A 34 -1.11 32.08 -7.00
CA ILE A 34 -2.42 32.37 -6.43
C ILE A 34 -3.50 32.04 -7.48
N GLY A 35 -4.57 31.37 -7.05
CA GLY A 35 -5.64 30.86 -7.91
C GLY A 35 -5.37 29.45 -8.47
N GLU A 36 -4.18 28.88 -8.27
CA GLU A 36 -3.89 27.52 -8.71
C GLU A 36 -4.60 26.50 -7.82
N LYS A 37 -5.17 25.47 -8.46
CA LYS A 37 -5.84 24.36 -7.77
C LYS A 37 -4.86 23.27 -7.41
N ILE A 38 -4.94 22.81 -6.17
CA ILE A 38 -4.13 21.71 -5.62
C ILE A 38 -5.02 20.74 -4.86
N LEU A 39 -4.57 19.47 -4.79
CA LEU A 39 -5.20 18.43 -4.00
C LEU A 39 -4.47 18.32 -2.66
N ILE A 40 -5.24 18.30 -1.59
CA ILE A 40 -4.74 18.08 -0.23
C ILE A 40 -5.42 16.85 0.34
N SER A 41 -4.65 15.96 0.95
CA SER A 41 -5.17 14.79 1.67
C SER A 41 -4.72 14.81 3.13
N ASP A 42 -5.59 14.36 4.04
CA ASP A 42 -5.25 14.20 5.46
C ASP A 42 -4.44 12.93 5.75
N GLY A 43 -4.22 12.09 4.74
CA GLY A 43 -3.52 10.81 4.86
C GLY A 43 -4.35 9.69 5.50
N GLU A 44 -5.58 9.98 5.90
CA GLU A 44 -6.51 9.04 6.55
C GLU A 44 -7.75 8.74 5.70
N GLY A 45 -7.84 9.32 4.50
CA GLY A 45 -8.90 9.04 3.53
C GLY A 45 -9.85 10.19 3.25
N VAL A 46 -9.48 11.43 3.57
CA VAL A 46 -10.25 12.60 3.16
C VAL A 46 -9.41 13.47 2.25
N ASP A 47 -9.97 13.79 1.10
CA ASP A 47 -9.37 14.64 0.09
C ASP A 47 -10.08 16.00 0.00
N TYR A 48 -9.30 17.04 -0.24
CA TYR A 48 -9.77 18.40 -0.37
C TYR A 48 -9.23 19.00 -1.67
N GLN A 49 -10.11 19.43 -2.54
CA GLN A 49 -9.73 20.28 -3.64
C GLN A 49 -9.64 21.71 -3.13
N CYS A 50 -8.43 22.29 -3.23
CA CYS A 50 -8.13 23.60 -2.68
C CYS A 50 -7.63 24.55 -3.76
N GLU A 51 -7.74 25.84 -3.49
CA GLU A 51 -7.17 26.93 -4.30
C GLU A 51 -6.21 27.76 -3.45
N ILE A 52 -5.04 28.10 -4.00
CA ILE A 52 -4.05 28.94 -3.32
C ILE A 52 -4.58 30.36 -3.20
N GLN A 53 -4.82 30.84 -2.00
CA GLN A 53 -5.29 32.19 -1.71
C GLN A 53 -4.15 33.20 -1.56
N SER A 54 -3.12 32.82 -0.77
CA SER A 54 -2.01 33.71 -0.47
C SER A 54 -0.78 32.95 -0.02
N PHE A 55 0.35 33.60 -0.10
CA PHE A 55 1.63 33.16 0.47
C PHE A 55 2.09 34.16 1.53
N SER A 56 2.62 33.67 2.63
CA SER A 56 3.42 34.43 3.60
C SER A 56 4.88 33.98 3.53
N GLU A 57 5.72 34.38 4.51
CA GLU A 57 7.12 33.94 4.58
C GLU A 57 7.26 32.45 4.93
N GLU A 58 6.31 31.87 5.67
CA GLU A 58 6.43 30.52 6.24
C GLU A 58 5.27 29.58 5.86
N GLU A 59 4.20 30.07 5.26
CA GLU A 59 3.03 29.27 4.93
C GLU A 59 2.30 29.74 3.67
N ALA A 60 1.55 28.82 3.07
CA ALA A 60 0.54 29.12 2.07
C ALA A 60 -0.85 28.88 2.66
N VAL A 61 -1.76 29.84 2.44
CA VAL A 61 -3.17 29.71 2.81
C VAL A 61 -3.93 29.19 1.60
N LEU A 62 -4.61 28.08 1.80
CA LEU A 62 -5.41 27.41 0.78
C LEU A 62 -6.88 27.48 1.18
N SER A 63 -7.77 27.90 0.27
CA SER A 63 -9.22 27.78 0.48
C SER A 63 -9.69 26.39 0.07
N ILE A 64 -10.53 25.77 0.89
CA ILE A 64 -11.20 24.52 0.56
C ILE A 64 -12.33 24.82 -0.40
N CYS A 65 -12.26 24.31 -1.64
CA CYS A 65 -13.33 24.43 -2.62
C CYS A 65 -14.41 23.37 -2.34
N PHE A 66 -14.02 22.13 -2.19
CA PHE A 66 -14.91 21.02 -1.81
C PHE A 66 -14.09 19.81 -1.31
N ARG A 67 -14.79 18.88 -0.65
CA ARG A 67 -14.24 17.56 -0.30
C ARG A 67 -14.51 16.60 -1.45
N GLU A 68 -13.49 15.82 -1.82
CA GLU A 68 -13.62 14.75 -2.82
C GLU A 68 -13.85 13.40 -2.14
N GLU A 69 -14.51 12.50 -2.84
CA GLU A 69 -14.55 11.09 -2.45
C GLU A 69 -13.14 10.48 -2.57
N PRO A 70 -12.73 9.69 -1.59
CA PRO A 70 -11.39 9.12 -1.59
C PRO A 70 -11.18 8.13 -2.74
N HIS A 71 -10.01 8.18 -3.35
CA HIS A 71 -9.59 7.27 -4.42
C HIS A 71 -8.96 5.99 -3.82
N GLU A 72 -9.69 5.32 -2.94
CA GLU A 72 -9.19 4.16 -2.20
C GLU A 72 -10.01 2.90 -2.49
N LEU A 73 -9.33 1.76 -2.40
CA LEU A 73 -10.01 0.47 -2.51
C LEU A 73 -10.94 0.23 -1.31
N PRO A 74 -12.05 -0.50 -1.50
CA PRO A 74 -13.02 -0.78 -0.44
C PRO A 74 -12.51 -1.79 0.61
N ALA A 75 -11.26 -2.24 0.50
CA ALA A 75 -10.61 -3.15 1.43
C ALA A 75 -9.17 -2.74 1.71
N LYS A 76 -8.69 -3.01 2.92
CA LYS A 76 -7.29 -2.83 3.28
C LYS A 76 -6.45 -4.01 2.76
N ILE A 77 -5.41 -3.74 1.99
CA ILE A 77 -4.48 -4.76 1.50
C ILE A 77 -3.16 -4.62 2.25
N ILE A 78 -2.74 -5.69 2.91
CA ILE A 78 -1.45 -5.80 3.61
C ILE A 78 -0.56 -6.73 2.80
N LEU A 79 0.56 -6.22 2.29
CA LEU A 79 1.55 -7.00 1.55
C LEU A 79 2.65 -7.49 2.48
N LEU A 80 2.75 -8.81 2.69
CA LEU A 80 3.90 -9.47 3.32
C LEU A 80 4.86 -9.84 2.19
N GLN A 81 5.91 -9.03 2.00
CA GLN A 81 6.88 -9.23 0.93
C GLN A 81 8.17 -9.82 1.48
N ALA A 82 8.47 -11.07 1.13
CA ALA A 82 9.79 -11.61 1.42
C ALA A 82 10.88 -10.77 0.75
N LEU A 83 11.94 -10.47 1.51
CA LEU A 83 12.99 -9.55 1.08
C LEU A 83 13.67 -10.04 -0.21
N PRO A 84 13.54 -9.33 -1.33
CA PRO A 84 14.17 -9.70 -2.59
C PRO A 84 15.65 -9.34 -2.61
N LYS A 85 16.39 -9.85 -3.58
CA LYS A 85 17.77 -9.45 -3.85
C LYS A 85 17.84 -8.08 -4.53
N GLY A 86 18.88 -7.31 -4.21
CA GLY A 86 19.17 -6.02 -4.85
C GLY A 86 18.10 -4.95 -4.56
N ASP A 87 17.84 -4.09 -5.54
CA ASP A 87 16.99 -2.91 -5.41
C ASP A 87 15.50 -3.17 -5.76
N LYS A 88 15.13 -4.43 -5.97
CA LYS A 88 13.78 -4.81 -6.38
C LYS A 88 12.71 -4.39 -5.37
N MET A 89 13.07 -4.32 -4.07
CA MET A 89 12.14 -3.91 -3.02
C MET A 89 11.58 -2.52 -3.28
N GLU A 90 12.39 -1.56 -3.70
CA GLU A 90 11.95 -0.19 -3.98
C GLU A 90 10.94 -0.13 -5.13
N TRP A 91 11.18 -0.93 -6.17
CA TRP A 91 10.26 -1.06 -7.29
C TRP A 91 8.93 -1.74 -6.88
N ILE A 92 9.01 -2.81 -6.07
CA ILE A 92 7.80 -3.47 -5.52
C ILE A 92 7.00 -2.46 -4.70
N ILE A 93 7.64 -1.69 -3.81
CA ILE A 93 6.99 -0.67 -2.99
C ILE A 93 6.22 0.31 -3.85
N GLN A 94 6.87 0.91 -4.85
CA GLN A 94 6.21 1.88 -5.74
C GLN A 94 4.95 1.29 -6.37
N LYS A 95 5.08 0.11 -7.00
CA LYS A 95 3.96 -0.51 -7.70
C LYS A 95 2.87 -1.03 -6.77
N ALA A 96 3.24 -1.52 -5.60
CA ALA A 96 2.28 -1.95 -4.60
C ALA A 96 1.44 -0.77 -4.07
N VAL A 97 2.06 0.40 -3.87
CA VAL A 97 1.34 1.64 -3.48
C VAL A 97 0.39 2.09 -4.58
N GLU A 98 0.84 2.13 -5.83
CA GLU A 98 -0.01 2.44 -7.00
C GLU A 98 -1.21 1.49 -7.11
N LEU A 99 -1.05 0.23 -6.70
CA LEU A 99 -2.08 -0.81 -6.71
C LEU A 99 -2.92 -0.89 -5.43
N GLY A 100 -2.79 0.07 -4.52
CA GLY A 100 -3.74 0.26 -3.43
C GLY A 100 -3.40 -0.44 -2.11
N ILE A 101 -2.16 -0.86 -1.84
CA ILE A 101 -1.82 -1.42 -0.52
C ILE A 101 -2.00 -0.39 0.60
N SER A 102 -2.36 -0.87 1.79
CA SER A 102 -2.44 -0.05 3.02
C SER A 102 -1.21 -0.20 3.90
N ALA A 103 -0.53 -1.34 3.82
CA ALA A 103 0.71 -1.58 4.55
C ALA A 103 1.60 -2.59 3.81
N LEU A 104 2.91 -2.49 4.03
CA LEU A 104 3.89 -3.46 3.58
C LEU A 104 4.76 -3.90 4.75
N ILE A 105 4.90 -5.22 4.88
CA ILE A 105 5.72 -5.90 5.88
C ILE A 105 6.88 -6.58 5.16
N PRO A 106 8.13 -6.15 5.37
CA PRO A 106 9.29 -6.91 4.94
C PRO A 106 9.35 -8.25 5.71
N LEU A 107 9.16 -9.36 5.00
CA LEU A 107 9.12 -10.70 5.60
C LEU A 107 10.49 -11.37 5.53
N GLU A 108 10.98 -11.87 6.64
CA GLU A 108 12.14 -12.76 6.68
C GLU A 108 11.70 -14.22 6.51
N SER A 109 12.16 -14.86 5.44
CA SER A 109 11.92 -16.28 5.15
C SER A 109 13.25 -17.04 5.03
N LYS A 110 13.18 -18.37 5.05
CA LYS A 110 14.38 -19.24 5.04
C LYS A 110 15.26 -19.03 3.80
N ASN A 111 14.63 -18.80 2.63
CA ASN A 111 15.32 -18.59 1.36
C ASN A 111 15.62 -17.11 1.08
N THR A 112 15.38 -16.21 2.04
CA THR A 112 15.74 -14.81 1.92
C THR A 112 17.25 -14.62 2.08
N VAL A 113 17.88 -14.09 1.05
CA VAL A 113 19.35 -13.84 1.06
C VAL A 113 19.69 -12.57 1.83
N MET A 114 18.83 -11.55 1.74
CA MET A 114 19.00 -10.30 2.45
C MET A 114 18.38 -10.40 3.84
N LYS A 115 19.16 -10.11 4.88
CA LYS A 115 18.66 -9.94 6.25
C LYS A 115 18.69 -8.48 6.63
N LEU A 116 17.64 -8.02 7.27
CA LEU A 116 17.63 -6.70 7.91
C LEU A 116 18.51 -6.82 9.17
N LYS A 117 19.69 -6.19 9.14
CA LYS A 117 20.56 -6.12 10.31
C LYS A 117 20.12 -4.94 11.15
N GLU A 118 19.86 -5.13 12.46
CA GLU A 118 19.35 -4.15 13.42
C GLU A 118 19.86 -2.72 13.24
N LYS A 119 21.18 -2.53 13.11
CA LYS A 119 21.81 -1.19 12.94
C LYS A 119 21.55 -0.50 11.58
N LYS A 120 21.03 -1.21 10.57
CA LYS A 120 20.75 -0.67 9.23
C LYS A 120 19.26 -0.73 8.88
N GLU A 121 18.47 -1.37 9.69
CA GLU A 121 17.05 -1.59 9.46
C GLU A 121 16.29 -0.26 9.47
N GLU A 122 16.40 0.53 10.51
CA GLU A 122 15.73 1.83 10.63
C GLU A 122 15.95 2.74 9.43
N LYS A 123 17.21 2.82 8.95
CA LYS A 123 17.53 3.63 7.76
C LYS A 123 16.86 3.09 6.48
N LYS A 124 16.77 1.77 6.35
CA LYS A 124 16.09 1.15 5.20
C LYS A 124 14.58 1.35 5.27
N ILE A 125 13.98 1.11 6.42
CA ILE A 125 12.55 1.31 6.66
C ILE A 125 12.17 2.77 6.40
N SER A 126 12.93 3.72 6.94
CA SER A 126 12.73 5.15 6.68
C SER A 126 12.83 5.50 5.18
N ARG A 127 13.84 4.98 4.48
CA ARG A 127 13.98 5.16 3.03
C ARG A 127 12.80 4.56 2.26
N TRP A 128 12.37 3.35 2.62
CA TRP A 128 11.24 2.69 1.97
C TRP A 128 9.91 3.41 2.25
N GLN A 129 9.73 3.95 3.47
CA GLN A 129 8.58 4.81 3.76
C GLN A 129 8.58 6.06 2.86
N SER A 130 9.71 6.74 2.70
CA SER A 130 9.79 7.90 1.81
C SER A 130 9.46 7.57 0.35
N ILE A 131 9.80 6.36 -0.11
CA ILE A 131 9.42 5.88 -1.44
C ILE A 131 7.89 5.64 -1.51
N MET A 132 7.30 5.04 -0.46
CA MET A 132 5.84 4.87 -0.36
C MET A 132 5.11 6.20 -0.41
N ASP A 133 5.56 7.18 0.38
CA ASP A 133 4.95 8.51 0.44
C ASP A 133 5.01 9.22 -0.92
N SER A 134 6.14 9.09 -1.62
CA SER A 134 6.32 9.66 -2.96
C SER A 134 5.40 8.98 -3.98
N ALA A 135 5.27 7.65 -3.91
CA ALA A 135 4.37 6.89 -4.78
C ALA A 135 2.90 7.23 -4.49
N ALA A 136 2.50 7.38 -3.22
CA ALA A 136 1.16 7.77 -2.83
C ALA A 136 0.78 9.16 -3.37
N LYS A 137 1.68 10.13 -3.26
CA LYS A 137 1.50 11.47 -3.85
C LYS A 137 1.33 11.39 -5.37
N GLN A 138 2.17 10.62 -6.06
CA GLN A 138 2.13 10.49 -7.51
C GLN A 138 0.86 9.80 -8.00
N SER A 139 0.39 8.76 -7.31
CA SER A 139 -0.82 8.00 -7.66
C SER A 139 -2.11 8.62 -7.08
N LYS A 140 -2.01 9.77 -6.43
CA LYS A 140 -3.13 10.50 -5.81
C LYS A 140 -3.91 9.66 -4.80
N ARG A 141 -3.19 8.87 -3.99
CA ARG A 141 -3.79 8.13 -2.89
C ARG A 141 -4.28 9.09 -1.80
N SER A 142 -5.44 8.81 -1.23
CA SER A 142 -6.00 9.57 -0.10
C SER A 142 -5.42 9.11 1.25
N ILE A 143 -4.87 7.90 1.28
CA ILE A 143 -4.27 7.29 2.48
C ILE A 143 -2.76 7.15 2.28
N LEU A 144 -1.97 7.49 3.32
CA LEU A 144 -0.55 7.16 3.37
C LEU A 144 -0.38 5.71 3.81
N PRO A 145 0.12 4.82 2.93
CA PRO A 145 0.39 3.45 3.31
C PRO A 145 1.59 3.38 4.26
N LYS A 146 1.61 2.35 5.10
CA LYS A 146 2.62 2.19 6.14
C LYS A 146 3.67 1.14 5.80
N MET A 147 4.94 1.50 5.93
CA MET A 147 6.05 0.55 5.95
C MET A 147 6.23 0.03 7.38
N GLU A 148 6.01 -1.24 7.59
CA GLU A 148 6.26 -1.87 8.88
C GLU A 148 7.74 -2.29 9.04
N ASN A 149 8.14 -2.56 10.26
CA ASN A 149 9.45 -3.16 10.52
C ASN A 149 9.51 -4.58 9.94
N GLY A 150 10.73 -5.09 9.72
CA GLY A 150 10.93 -6.47 9.29
C GLY A 150 10.36 -7.45 10.30
N MET A 151 9.67 -8.48 9.84
CA MET A 151 9.03 -9.48 10.69
C MET A 151 9.44 -10.90 10.26
N GLY A 152 9.64 -11.77 11.26
CA GLY A 152 9.63 -13.20 11.03
C GLY A 152 8.20 -13.74 10.89
N TRP A 153 8.06 -15.01 10.50
CA TRP A 153 6.74 -15.63 10.26
C TRP A 153 5.78 -15.53 11.44
N LYS A 154 6.25 -15.77 12.66
CA LYS A 154 5.40 -15.72 13.86
C LYS A 154 4.79 -14.34 14.10
N GLU A 155 5.58 -13.31 13.95
CA GLU A 155 5.14 -11.92 14.11
C GLU A 155 4.20 -11.52 12.98
N ALA A 156 4.56 -11.88 11.73
CA ALA A 156 3.75 -11.64 10.55
C ALA A 156 2.36 -12.30 10.65
N PHE A 157 2.30 -13.57 11.09
CA PHE A 157 1.03 -14.25 11.32
C PHE A 157 0.19 -13.55 12.39
N SER A 158 0.81 -13.13 13.50
CA SER A 158 0.11 -12.38 14.55
C SER A 158 -0.43 -11.06 14.05
N TYR A 159 0.32 -10.35 13.19
CA TYR A 159 -0.09 -9.08 12.62
C TYR A 159 -1.34 -9.21 11.72
N VAL A 160 -1.39 -10.26 10.90
CA VAL A 160 -2.48 -10.48 9.94
C VAL A 160 -3.54 -11.48 10.42
N LYS A 161 -3.53 -11.88 11.69
CA LYS A 161 -4.44 -12.93 12.23
C LYS A 161 -5.92 -12.64 11.96
N ASP A 162 -6.31 -11.37 12.08
CA ASP A 162 -7.68 -10.90 11.96
C ASP A 162 -8.07 -10.46 10.53
N CYS A 163 -7.18 -10.68 9.53
CA CYS A 163 -7.51 -10.43 8.13
C CYS A 163 -8.59 -11.41 7.65
N ASP A 164 -9.57 -10.88 6.90
CA ASP A 164 -10.69 -11.66 6.35
C ASP A 164 -10.22 -12.67 5.30
N PHE A 165 -9.23 -12.29 4.51
CA PHE A 165 -8.58 -13.14 3.52
C PHE A 165 -7.07 -13.09 3.68
N LYS A 166 -6.44 -14.26 3.60
CA LYS A 166 -4.98 -14.42 3.62
C LYS A 166 -4.58 -15.22 2.40
N LEU A 167 -3.85 -14.63 1.48
CA LEU A 167 -3.54 -15.20 0.17
C LEU A 167 -2.05 -15.49 0.05
N LEU A 168 -1.73 -16.66 -0.50
CA LEU A 168 -0.37 -17.11 -0.73
C LEU A 168 -0.23 -17.62 -2.18
N PRO A 169 0.31 -16.83 -3.12
CA PRO A 169 0.69 -17.36 -4.43
C PRO A 169 1.70 -18.50 -4.29
N TYR A 170 1.30 -19.70 -4.74
CA TYR A 170 2.12 -20.90 -4.65
C TYR A 170 2.01 -21.77 -5.90
N GLU A 171 3.14 -22.17 -6.44
CA GLU A 171 3.26 -22.77 -7.76
C GLU A 171 2.86 -24.26 -7.80
N ASN A 172 3.06 -25.01 -6.69
CA ASN A 172 3.00 -26.48 -6.66
C ASN A 172 1.66 -27.05 -6.23
N GLU A 173 0.56 -26.41 -6.56
CA GLU A 173 -0.72 -26.74 -5.98
C GLU A 173 -1.47 -27.88 -6.70
N ARG A 174 -1.65 -28.97 -5.99
CA ARG A 174 -2.64 -30.00 -6.29
C ARG A 174 -3.79 -29.93 -5.29
N GLY A 175 -5.00 -29.66 -5.77
CA GLY A 175 -6.22 -29.73 -4.94
C GLY A 175 -6.65 -28.42 -4.26
N VAL A 176 -6.18 -27.28 -4.74
CA VAL A 176 -6.54 -25.97 -4.21
C VAL A 176 -7.87 -25.49 -4.76
N ILE A 177 -8.62 -24.75 -3.97
CA ILE A 177 -9.79 -23.99 -4.44
C ILE A 177 -9.33 -23.08 -5.58
N PRO A 178 -10.00 -23.11 -6.77
CA PRO A 178 -9.59 -22.26 -7.88
C PRO A 178 -9.50 -20.79 -7.47
N THR A 179 -8.44 -20.12 -7.87
CA THR A 179 -8.20 -18.69 -7.57
C THR A 179 -9.45 -17.84 -7.84
N ARG A 180 -10.17 -18.16 -8.92
CA ARG A 180 -11.41 -17.49 -9.28
C ARG A 180 -12.48 -17.56 -8.18
N GLU A 181 -12.62 -18.70 -7.50
CA GLU A 181 -13.62 -18.85 -6.43
C GLU A 181 -13.23 -18.03 -5.20
N ILE A 182 -11.94 -17.95 -4.90
CA ILE A 182 -11.43 -17.11 -3.80
C ILE A 182 -11.70 -15.64 -4.10
N LEU A 183 -11.40 -15.19 -5.31
CA LEU A 183 -11.64 -13.81 -5.74
C LEU A 183 -13.14 -13.46 -5.71
N ALA A 184 -14.01 -14.35 -6.16
CA ALA A 184 -15.46 -14.16 -6.09
C ALA A 184 -15.98 -14.06 -4.64
N LYS A 185 -15.41 -14.85 -3.70
CA LYS A 185 -15.73 -14.74 -2.28
C LYS A 185 -15.26 -13.42 -1.69
N MET A 186 -14.09 -12.93 -2.10
CA MET A 186 -13.60 -11.60 -1.68
C MET A 186 -14.54 -10.49 -2.15
N GLU A 187 -14.95 -10.50 -3.42
CA GLU A 187 -15.90 -9.54 -3.96
C GLU A 187 -17.22 -9.53 -3.18
N ALA A 188 -17.79 -10.70 -2.94
CA ALA A 188 -19.03 -10.83 -2.18
C ALA A 188 -18.88 -10.31 -0.72
N ALA A 189 -17.73 -10.57 -0.09
CA ALA A 189 -17.45 -10.10 1.27
C ALA A 189 -17.34 -8.58 1.34
N VAL A 190 -16.72 -7.95 0.36
CA VAL A 190 -16.56 -6.49 0.30
C VAL A 190 -17.90 -5.79 0.07
N LYS A 191 -18.79 -6.33 -0.77
CA LYS A 191 -20.15 -5.81 -0.96
C LYS A 191 -20.98 -5.84 0.33
N GLY A 192 -20.71 -6.80 1.22
CA GLY A 192 -21.47 -7.01 2.47
C GLY A 192 -20.83 -6.42 3.74
N LYS A 193 -19.56 -6.05 3.70
CA LYS A 193 -18.79 -5.67 4.90
C LYS A 193 -17.97 -4.40 4.68
N LYS A 194 -18.23 -3.37 5.47
CA LYS A 194 -17.31 -2.22 5.58
C LYS A 194 -16.02 -2.66 6.28
N ASN A 195 -14.87 -2.20 5.79
CA ASN A 195 -13.52 -2.50 6.33
C ASN A 195 -13.07 -3.96 6.17
N CYS A 196 -13.29 -4.57 5.01
CA CYS A 196 -12.67 -5.83 4.66
C CYS A 196 -11.13 -5.70 4.62
N SER A 197 -10.43 -6.77 5.00
CA SER A 197 -8.95 -6.79 5.06
C SER A 197 -8.37 -8.05 4.41
N ILE A 198 -7.31 -7.85 3.63
CA ILE A 198 -6.68 -8.88 2.82
C ILE A 198 -5.17 -8.87 3.10
N ALA A 199 -4.62 -10.01 3.50
CA ALA A 199 -3.18 -10.22 3.57
C ALA A 199 -2.72 -10.97 2.32
N LEU A 200 -1.69 -10.46 1.64
CA LEU A 200 -1.04 -11.11 0.50
C LEU A 200 0.41 -11.41 0.86
N CYS A 201 0.82 -12.67 0.79
CA CYS A 201 2.18 -13.08 1.13
C CYS A 201 2.95 -13.51 -0.12
N ILE A 202 4.06 -12.82 -0.44
CA ILE A 202 4.89 -13.06 -1.64
C ILE A 202 6.27 -13.56 -1.24
N GLY A 203 6.69 -14.68 -1.84
CA GLY A 203 7.97 -15.32 -1.58
C GLY A 203 9.18 -14.61 -2.22
N PRO A 204 10.39 -14.94 -1.74
CA PRO A 204 11.64 -14.50 -2.36
C PRO A 204 11.90 -15.25 -3.69
N GLU A 205 13.01 -14.94 -4.37
CA GLU A 205 13.38 -15.60 -5.62
C GLU A 205 13.52 -17.13 -5.52
N GLY A 206 13.87 -17.64 -4.34
CA GLY A 206 13.96 -19.09 -4.07
C GLY A 206 12.63 -19.73 -3.65
N GLY A 207 11.56 -18.95 -3.64
CA GLY A 207 10.26 -19.39 -3.13
C GLY A 207 10.25 -19.65 -1.62
N PHE A 208 9.10 -19.99 -1.07
CA PHE A 208 8.97 -20.49 0.30
C PHE A 208 9.31 -21.98 0.38
N THR A 209 9.81 -22.42 1.51
CA THR A 209 9.98 -23.86 1.75
C THR A 209 8.62 -24.51 1.98
N LYS A 210 8.57 -25.85 1.85
CA LYS A 210 7.34 -26.60 2.07
C LYS A 210 6.80 -26.39 3.49
N GLU A 211 7.69 -26.37 4.48
CA GLU A 211 7.36 -26.15 5.87
C GLU A 211 6.78 -24.75 6.13
N GLU A 212 7.32 -23.72 5.45
CA GLU A 212 6.80 -22.36 5.53
C GLU A 212 5.39 -22.25 4.93
N VAL A 213 5.16 -22.93 3.80
CA VAL A 213 3.83 -22.98 3.16
C VAL A 213 2.82 -23.71 4.03
N GLU A 214 3.19 -24.89 4.57
CA GLU A 214 2.34 -25.66 5.48
C GLU A 214 1.99 -24.87 6.75
N ALA A 215 2.96 -24.15 7.33
CA ALA A 215 2.73 -23.26 8.46
C ALA A 215 1.78 -22.11 8.10
N ALA A 216 1.96 -21.47 6.95
CA ALA A 216 1.07 -20.40 6.50
C ALA A 216 -0.36 -20.91 6.26
N MET A 217 -0.51 -22.11 5.66
CA MET A 217 -1.83 -22.73 5.46
C MET A 217 -2.51 -23.08 6.81
N ALA A 218 -1.75 -23.52 7.80
CA ALA A 218 -2.27 -23.76 9.15
C ALA A 218 -2.79 -22.48 9.82
N GLU A 219 -2.23 -21.30 9.47
CA GLU A 219 -2.67 -19.98 9.91
C GLU A 219 -3.78 -19.37 9.01
N GLY A 220 -4.34 -20.19 8.10
CA GLY A 220 -5.47 -19.82 7.26
C GLY A 220 -5.12 -19.11 5.95
N PHE A 221 -3.85 -19.14 5.52
CA PHE A 221 -3.50 -18.67 4.18
C PHE A 221 -4.04 -19.63 3.12
N LEU A 222 -4.70 -19.06 2.13
CA LEU A 222 -5.26 -19.75 0.99
C LEU A 222 -4.25 -19.68 -0.17
N PRO A 223 -3.74 -20.82 -0.63
CA PRO A 223 -2.87 -20.82 -1.78
C PRO A 223 -3.64 -20.47 -3.05
N ILE A 224 -3.06 -19.59 -3.86
CA ILE A 224 -3.61 -19.16 -5.15
C ILE A 224 -2.61 -19.37 -6.27
N SER A 225 -3.11 -19.54 -7.49
CA SER A 225 -2.30 -19.66 -8.69
C SER A 225 -2.28 -18.34 -9.47
N LEU A 226 -1.09 -17.90 -9.86
CA LEU A 226 -0.89 -16.76 -10.78
C LEU A 226 -0.67 -17.21 -12.24
N GLY A 227 -1.04 -18.45 -12.56
CA GLY A 227 -0.91 -19.05 -13.88
C GLY A 227 0.22 -20.09 -13.95
N LYS A 228 0.43 -20.65 -15.15
CA LYS A 228 1.32 -21.80 -15.37
C LYS A 228 2.81 -21.45 -15.46
N ARG A 229 3.16 -20.19 -15.45
CA ARG A 229 4.55 -19.73 -15.57
C ARG A 229 5.11 -19.34 -14.22
N ILE A 230 6.40 -19.66 -14.01
CA ILE A 230 7.15 -19.16 -12.85
C ILE A 230 7.32 -17.65 -13.00
N LEU A 231 6.84 -16.88 -12.05
CA LEU A 231 6.99 -15.44 -11.99
C LEU A 231 8.16 -15.06 -11.08
N ARG A 232 8.89 -14.02 -11.42
CA ARG A 232 9.82 -13.38 -10.49
C ARG A 232 9.05 -12.77 -9.34
N THR A 233 9.69 -12.63 -8.17
CA THR A 233 9.04 -12.13 -6.94
C THR A 233 8.34 -10.78 -7.17
N GLU A 234 9.01 -9.86 -7.86
CA GLU A 234 8.44 -8.56 -8.22
C GLU A 234 7.22 -8.69 -9.16
N THR A 235 7.30 -9.58 -10.13
CA THR A 235 6.18 -9.84 -11.06
C THR A 235 5.02 -10.52 -10.33
N ALA A 236 5.29 -11.45 -9.43
CA ALA A 236 4.28 -12.13 -8.63
C ALA A 236 3.51 -11.14 -7.73
N ALA A 237 4.22 -10.22 -7.07
CA ALA A 237 3.62 -9.19 -6.23
C ALA A 237 2.66 -8.32 -7.04
N ILE A 238 3.11 -7.78 -8.18
CA ILE A 238 2.29 -6.89 -9.00
C ILE A 238 1.11 -7.63 -9.61
N THR A 239 1.33 -8.85 -10.13
CA THR A 239 0.25 -9.64 -10.73
C THR A 239 -0.84 -9.97 -9.70
N ALA A 240 -0.45 -10.42 -8.51
CA ALA A 240 -1.40 -10.73 -7.45
C ALA A 240 -2.16 -9.48 -6.97
N LEU A 241 -1.45 -8.37 -6.75
CA LEU A 241 -2.07 -7.10 -6.36
C LEU A 241 -3.03 -6.57 -7.44
N SER A 242 -2.65 -6.65 -8.72
CA SER A 242 -3.52 -6.23 -9.83
C SER A 242 -4.79 -7.06 -9.90
N LEU A 243 -4.71 -8.38 -9.68
CA LEU A 243 -5.89 -9.25 -9.64
C LEU A 243 -6.82 -8.88 -8.47
N ILE A 244 -6.25 -8.65 -7.29
CA ILE A 244 -7.02 -8.24 -6.10
C ILE A 244 -7.66 -6.88 -6.33
N MET A 245 -6.87 -5.88 -6.75
CA MET A 245 -7.35 -4.53 -7.05
C MET A 245 -8.53 -4.54 -8.00
N MET A 246 -8.40 -5.17 -9.16
CA MET A 246 -9.48 -5.22 -10.16
C MET A 246 -10.73 -5.90 -9.63
N GLN A 247 -10.58 -6.96 -8.82
CA GLN A 247 -11.73 -7.64 -8.22
C GLN A 247 -12.46 -6.76 -7.19
N LEU A 248 -11.69 -5.93 -6.46
CA LEU A 248 -12.25 -4.98 -5.50
C LEU A 248 -12.94 -3.80 -6.20
N GLU A 249 -12.37 -3.29 -7.30
CA GLU A 249 -12.98 -2.24 -8.12
C GLU A 249 -14.32 -2.69 -8.71
N TYR A 250 -14.41 -3.93 -9.18
CA TYR A 250 -15.70 -4.49 -9.65
C TYR A 250 -16.76 -4.54 -8.54
N ALA A 251 -16.35 -4.74 -7.28
CA ALA A 251 -17.29 -4.81 -6.17
C ALA A 251 -18.01 -3.49 -5.89
N ILE A 252 -17.44 -2.34 -6.26
CA ILE A 252 -17.99 -0.99 -6.01
C ILE A 252 -18.60 -0.35 -7.26
N THR A 253 -18.38 -0.92 -8.44
CA THR A 253 -18.83 -0.33 -9.71
C THR A 253 -20.24 -0.83 -10.14
N GLU A 254 -20.75 -1.86 -9.48
CA GLU A 254 -22.11 -2.39 -9.66
C GLU A 254 -23.06 -1.93 -8.54
#